data_c7baf7d15e1c09fee206c66c4168b6cc
#
_entry.id   c7baf7d15e1c09fee206c66c4168b6cc
#
_cell.length_a   1.000
_cell.length_b   1.000
_cell.length_c   1.000
_cell.angle_alpha   90.00
_cell.angle_beta   90.00
_cell.angle_gamma   90.00
#
_symmetry.space_group_name_H-M   'P 1'
#
loop_
_entity.id
_entity.type
_entity.pdbx_description
1 polymer ?
#
loop_
_entity_poly.entity_id
_entity_poly.type
_entity_poly.pdbx_seq_one_letter_code
_entity_poly.pdbx_strand_id
1 'polypeptide(L)'
;NQLVHCARQIQRQEFDLTLPPHCENELGELSGAFATMADELGKLYRELESKVEEKTAQLQQANDTLSFLYSTAQKLHAAPLSRRTLQKLLERAAAHQHIDYIRLTRFEHNAMPVYITGRKGWPGDLDAVVSFYLQMDDEEYGRLDMISAHPIDERLMKNFSMLLAQVLHKDQTLLQHQRLLLMEERAVIARELH
;
A
#
# COMPACT_ATOMS: atom_id res chain seq x y z
N ASN A 1 16.30 -53.83 6.49
CA ASN A 1 15.36 -53.12 5.62
C ASN A 1 14.71 -51.87 6.24
N GLN A 2 14.87 -51.58 7.53
CA GLN A 2 14.29 -50.41 8.20
C GLN A 2 14.96 -49.11 7.72
N LEU A 3 16.27 -49.04 7.53
CA LEU A 3 16.98 -47.88 6.98
C LEU A 3 16.51 -47.48 5.59
N VAL A 4 16.19 -48.47 4.73
CA VAL A 4 15.61 -48.23 3.41
C VAL A 4 14.21 -47.64 3.51
N HIS A 5 13.43 -48.01 4.54
CA HIS A 5 12.12 -47.46 4.81
C HIS A 5 12.25 -46.01 5.28
N CYS A 6 13.16 -45.73 6.21
CA CYS A 6 13.44 -44.34 6.65
C CYS A 6 13.93 -43.45 5.52
N ALA A 7 14.81 -43.93 4.65
CA ALA A 7 15.25 -43.20 3.45
C ALA A 7 14.09 -42.87 2.49
N ARG A 8 13.12 -43.76 2.35
CA ARG A 8 11.91 -43.52 1.55
C ARG A 8 10.94 -42.53 2.21
N GLN A 9 10.86 -42.53 3.55
CA GLN A 9 10.07 -41.52 4.29
C GLN A 9 10.67 -40.12 4.12
N ILE A 10 11.98 -39.96 4.25
CA ILE A 10 12.69 -38.68 3.96
C ILE A 10 12.42 -38.22 2.52
N GLN A 11 12.48 -39.14 1.54
CA GLN A 11 12.18 -38.83 0.15
C GLN A 11 10.73 -38.33 -0.05
N ARG A 12 9.80 -38.74 0.81
CA ARG A 12 8.40 -38.29 0.82
C ARG A 12 8.16 -37.06 1.70
N GLN A 13 9.24 -36.43 2.21
CA GLN A 13 9.17 -35.28 3.13
C GLN A 13 8.55 -35.62 4.50
N GLU A 14 8.54 -36.89 4.87
CA GLU A 14 8.11 -37.36 6.18
C GLU A 14 9.35 -37.45 7.09
N PHE A 15 9.62 -36.41 7.87
CA PHE A 15 10.85 -36.31 8.69
C PHE A 15 10.70 -36.89 10.11
N ASP A 16 9.49 -37.28 10.51
CA ASP A 16 9.23 -37.94 11.80
C ASP A 16 9.59 -39.45 11.71
N LEU A 17 10.88 -39.73 11.86
CA LEU A 17 11.41 -41.07 11.71
C LEU A 17 11.38 -41.81 13.04
N THR A 18 10.71 -42.99 13.12
CA THR A 18 10.85 -43.95 14.18
C THR A 18 12.03 -44.88 13.91
N LEU A 19 13.18 -44.57 14.51
CA LEU A 19 14.39 -45.37 14.35
C LEU A 19 14.37 -46.57 15.32
N PRO A 20 14.97 -47.74 14.93
CA PRO A 20 15.11 -48.88 15.83
C PRO A 20 16.01 -48.55 17.00
N PRO A 21 15.80 -49.22 18.18
CA PRO A 21 16.65 -49.00 19.34
C PRO A 21 18.11 -49.34 19.04
N HIS A 22 19.03 -48.59 19.67
CA HIS A 22 20.46 -48.63 19.49
C HIS A 22 21.04 -50.05 19.41
N CYS A 23 21.65 -50.38 18.28
CA CYS A 23 22.60 -51.47 18.18
C CYS A 23 24.01 -50.91 18.43
N GLU A 24 24.81 -51.53 19.29
CA GLU A 24 26.19 -51.15 19.60
C GLU A 24 27.18 -51.57 18.48
N ASN A 25 26.87 -51.31 17.22
CA ASN A 25 27.69 -51.63 16.05
C ASN A 25 27.58 -50.53 14.97
N GLU A 26 28.32 -50.69 13.86
CA GLU A 26 28.38 -49.73 12.75
C GLU A 26 26.99 -49.36 12.19
N LEU A 27 25.99 -50.25 12.33
CA LEU A 27 24.58 -50.00 12.00
C LEU A 27 23.92 -48.98 12.96
N GLY A 28 24.35 -48.90 14.22
CA GLY A 28 23.89 -47.90 15.18
C GLY A 28 24.40 -46.51 14.86
N GLU A 29 25.69 -46.35 14.50
CA GLU A 29 26.27 -45.09 14.06
C GLU A 29 25.57 -44.58 12.79
N LEU A 30 25.34 -45.48 11.82
CA LEU A 30 24.65 -45.12 10.59
C LEU A 30 23.21 -44.67 10.84
N SER A 31 22.47 -45.33 11.72
CA SER A 31 21.13 -44.93 12.14
C SER A 31 21.11 -43.58 12.81
N GLY A 32 22.10 -43.30 13.70
CA GLY A 32 22.24 -41.99 14.33
C GLY A 32 22.52 -40.86 13.34
N ALA A 33 23.41 -41.10 12.36
CA ALA A 33 23.70 -40.14 11.30
C ALA A 33 22.46 -39.85 10.44
N PHE A 34 21.65 -40.87 10.10
CA PHE A 34 20.40 -40.71 9.39
C PHE A 34 19.37 -39.92 10.19
N ALA A 35 19.27 -40.15 11.52
CA ALA A 35 18.37 -39.38 12.38
C ALA A 35 18.73 -37.90 12.41
N THR A 36 20.02 -37.61 12.59
CA THR A 36 20.51 -36.22 12.60
C THR A 36 20.22 -35.52 11.27
N MET A 37 20.53 -36.20 10.16
CA MET A 37 20.26 -35.67 8.83
C MET A 37 18.77 -35.41 8.59
N ALA A 38 17.90 -36.33 9.00
CA ALA A 38 16.45 -36.15 8.87
C ALA A 38 15.93 -34.97 9.71
N ASP A 39 16.43 -34.80 10.94
CA ASP A 39 16.06 -33.68 11.79
C ASP A 39 16.52 -32.34 11.21
N GLU A 40 17.77 -32.27 10.73
CA GLU A 40 18.31 -31.09 10.06
C GLU A 40 17.52 -30.74 8.78
N LEU A 41 17.23 -31.74 7.93
CA LEU A 41 16.41 -31.54 6.75
C LEU A 41 15.00 -31.08 7.12
N GLY A 42 14.38 -31.68 8.14
CA GLY A 42 13.07 -31.27 8.61
C GLY A 42 13.05 -29.82 9.14
N LYS A 43 14.11 -29.38 9.84
CA LYS A 43 14.26 -27.98 10.26
C LYS A 43 14.38 -27.03 9.07
N LEU A 44 15.26 -27.36 8.10
CA LEU A 44 15.45 -26.56 6.89
C LEU A 44 14.16 -26.44 6.06
N TYR A 45 13.41 -27.55 5.95
CA TYR A 45 12.14 -27.55 5.21
C TYR A 45 11.11 -26.62 5.87
N ARG A 46 10.94 -26.71 7.19
CA ARG A 46 10.01 -25.84 7.93
C ARG A 46 10.42 -24.36 7.83
N GLU A 47 11.73 -24.09 7.91
CA GLU A 47 12.23 -22.72 7.73
C GLU A 47 11.99 -22.20 6.31
N LEU A 48 12.21 -23.04 5.30
CA LEU A 48 11.95 -22.68 3.90
C LEU A 48 10.46 -22.43 3.65
N GLU A 49 9.58 -23.30 4.15
CA GLU A 49 8.13 -23.16 4.04
C GLU A 49 7.66 -21.85 4.67
N SER A 50 8.11 -21.54 5.90
CA SER A 50 7.80 -20.28 6.57
C SER A 50 8.29 -19.06 5.78
N LYS A 51 9.51 -19.12 5.19
CA LYS A 51 10.03 -18.05 4.34
C LYS A 51 9.23 -17.88 3.04
N VAL A 52 8.80 -18.98 2.44
CA VAL A 52 7.97 -18.95 1.24
C VAL A 52 6.62 -18.31 1.54
N GLU A 53 5.97 -18.68 2.64
CA GLU A 53 4.71 -18.07 3.08
C GLU A 53 4.87 -16.58 3.35
N GLU A 54 5.91 -16.19 4.07
CA GLU A 54 6.22 -14.77 4.34
C GLU A 54 6.43 -13.98 3.03
N LYS A 55 7.25 -14.52 2.11
CA LYS A 55 7.52 -13.87 0.83
C LYS A 55 6.29 -13.79 -0.06
N THR A 56 5.46 -14.82 -0.05
CA THR A 56 4.20 -14.83 -0.80
C THR A 56 3.25 -13.76 -0.27
N ALA A 57 3.11 -13.64 1.05
CA ALA A 57 2.28 -12.61 1.67
C ALA A 57 2.81 -11.19 1.35
N GLN A 58 4.14 -10.98 1.42
CA GLN A 58 4.77 -9.70 1.05
C GLN A 58 4.53 -9.34 -0.42
N LEU A 59 4.66 -10.30 -1.34
CA LEU A 59 4.39 -10.10 -2.77
C LEU A 59 2.91 -9.77 -3.02
N GLN A 60 2.00 -10.47 -2.37
CA GLN A 60 0.57 -10.19 -2.47
C GLN A 60 0.26 -8.77 -2.01
N GLN A 61 0.74 -8.37 -0.84
CA GLN A 61 0.56 -7.01 -0.33
C GLN A 61 1.13 -5.93 -1.26
N ALA A 62 2.32 -6.17 -1.81
CA ALA A 62 2.93 -5.25 -2.77
C ALA A 62 2.11 -5.14 -4.06
N ASN A 63 1.58 -6.26 -4.58
CA ASN A 63 0.73 -6.29 -5.76
C ASN A 63 -0.60 -5.54 -5.54
N ASP A 64 -1.22 -5.72 -4.38
CA ASP A 64 -2.46 -5.04 -4.01
C ASP A 64 -2.24 -3.51 -3.90
N THR A 65 -1.11 -3.11 -3.29
CA THR A 65 -0.67 -1.71 -3.21
C THR A 65 -0.47 -1.11 -4.60
N LEU A 66 0.26 -1.78 -5.48
CA LEU A 66 0.48 -1.32 -6.86
C LEU A 66 -0.82 -1.22 -7.65
N SER A 67 -1.70 -2.21 -7.53
CA SER A 67 -3.02 -2.21 -8.19
C SER A 67 -3.89 -1.05 -7.73
N PHE A 68 -3.87 -0.75 -6.42
CA PHE A 68 -4.57 0.40 -5.85
C PHE A 68 -4.03 1.71 -6.42
N LEU A 69 -2.71 1.93 -6.39
CA LEU A 69 -2.07 3.16 -6.87
C LEU A 69 -2.28 3.34 -8.38
N TYR A 70 -2.09 2.27 -9.18
CA TYR A 70 -2.30 2.30 -10.61
C TYR A 70 -3.75 2.66 -10.98
N SER A 71 -4.72 1.99 -10.37
CA SER A 71 -6.14 2.27 -10.62
C SER A 71 -6.56 3.68 -10.15
N THR A 72 -5.89 4.21 -9.14
CA THR A 72 -6.08 5.58 -8.65
C THR A 72 -5.52 6.59 -9.65
N ALA A 73 -4.29 6.40 -10.11
CA ALA A 73 -3.66 7.23 -11.12
C ALA A 73 -4.47 7.27 -12.42
N GLN A 74 -4.92 6.11 -12.90
CA GLN A 74 -5.75 6.01 -14.11
C GLN A 74 -7.05 6.82 -13.98
N LYS A 75 -7.73 6.75 -12.84
CA LYS A 75 -8.98 7.51 -12.60
C LYS A 75 -8.74 9.01 -12.50
N LEU A 76 -7.61 9.41 -11.90
CA LEU A 76 -7.22 10.81 -11.79
C LEU A 76 -6.86 11.41 -13.16
N HIS A 77 -6.32 10.62 -14.09
CA HIS A 77 -6.00 11.09 -15.44
C HIS A 77 -7.17 11.06 -16.41
N ALA A 78 -8.14 10.18 -16.21
CA ALA A 78 -9.26 9.95 -17.14
C ALA A 78 -10.40 10.96 -17.03
N ALA A 79 -10.53 11.70 -15.92
CA ALA A 79 -11.65 12.60 -15.68
C ALA A 79 -11.17 13.94 -15.09
N PRO A 80 -11.90 15.05 -15.39
CA PRO A 80 -11.62 16.32 -14.72
C PRO A 80 -11.77 16.18 -13.21
N LEU A 81 -10.94 16.91 -12.47
CA LEU A 81 -10.89 16.87 -11.02
C LEU A 81 -12.14 17.50 -10.42
N SER A 82 -13.17 16.67 -10.23
CA SER A 82 -14.42 17.09 -9.61
C SER A 82 -14.45 16.71 -8.12
N ARG A 83 -15.25 17.43 -7.34
CA ARG A 83 -15.53 17.08 -5.93
C ARG A 83 -15.94 15.62 -5.78
N ARG A 84 -16.79 15.13 -6.70
CA ARG A 84 -17.28 13.74 -6.69
C ARG A 84 -16.18 12.72 -6.96
N THR A 85 -15.24 13.06 -7.84
CA THR A 85 -14.08 12.20 -8.13
C THR A 85 -13.17 12.10 -6.92
N LEU A 86 -12.82 13.22 -6.29
CA LEU A 86 -12.01 13.26 -5.07
C LEU A 86 -12.67 12.48 -3.93
N GLN A 87 -13.97 12.71 -3.70
CA GLN A 87 -14.74 12.00 -2.67
C GLN A 87 -14.64 10.48 -2.85
N LYS A 88 -14.90 9.97 -4.06
CA LYS A 88 -14.79 8.52 -4.35
C LYS A 88 -13.37 7.97 -4.18
N LEU A 89 -12.35 8.76 -4.47
CA LEU A 89 -10.96 8.34 -4.29
C LEU A 89 -10.61 8.24 -2.81
N LEU A 90 -11.04 9.21 -1.99
CA LEU A 90 -10.86 9.17 -0.55
C LEU A 90 -11.62 8.00 0.09
N GLU A 91 -12.85 7.73 -0.33
CA GLU A 91 -13.64 6.58 0.14
C GLU A 91 -12.93 5.25 -0.19
N ARG A 92 -12.33 5.14 -1.38
CA ARG A 92 -11.55 3.94 -1.74
C ARG A 92 -10.28 3.81 -0.94
N ALA A 93 -9.55 4.91 -0.70
CA ALA A 93 -8.35 4.89 0.13
C ALA A 93 -8.69 4.50 1.57
N ALA A 94 -9.76 5.06 2.12
CA ALA A 94 -10.25 4.72 3.45
C ALA A 94 -10.64 3.23 3.56
N ALA A 95 -11.35 2.69 2.58
CA ALA A 95 -11.72 1.27 2.55
C ALA A 95 -10.52 0.35 2.40
N HIS A 96 -9.52 0.72 1.58
CA HIS A 96 -8.34 -0.10 1.33
C HIS A 96 -7.42 -0.20 2.55
N GLN A 97 -7.29 0.87 3.33
CA GLN A 97 -6.43 0.96 4.50
C GLN A 97 -7.20 0.83 5.83
N HIS A 98 -8.50 0.54 5.80
CA HIS A 98 -9.36 0.48 6.98
C HIS A 98 -9.32 1.77 7.84
N ILE A 99 -9.22 2.93 7.16
CA ILE A 99 -9.19 4.24 7.80
C ILE A 99 -10.61 4.64 8.20
N ASP A 100 -10.79 5.01 9.46
CA ASP A 100 -12.11 5.40 9.99
C ASP A 100 -12.56 6.75 9.46
N TYR A 101 -11.61 7.70 9.39
CA TYR A 101 -11.86 9.06 8.89
C TYR A 101 -10.70 9.52 8.04
N ILE A 102 -11.02 10.13 6.90
CA ILE A 102 -10.05 10.78 6.02
C ILE A 102 -10.59 12.15 5.61
N ARG A 103 -9.76 13.17 5.71
CA ARG A 103 -10.08 14.55 5.34
C ARG A 103 -9.03 15.09 4.41
N LEU A 104 -9.45 15.59 3.25
CA LEU A 104 -8.62 16.35 2.33
C LEU A 104 -8.97 17.84 2.44
N THR A 105 -8.00 18.65 2.81
CA THR A 105 -8.09 20.10 2.81
C THR A 105 -7.25 20.63 1.64
N ARG A 106 -7.86 21.35 0.70
CA ARG A 106 -7.14 22.01 -0.41
C ARG A 106 -6.77 23.42 0.01
N PHE A 107 -5.57 23.87 -0.35
CA PHE A 107 -5.12 25.23 -0.15
C PHE A 107 -5.38 26.02 -1.43
N GLU A 108 -6.49 26.74 -1.50
CA GLU A 108 -6.85 27.63 -2.60
C GLU A 108 -6.99 29.07 -2.10
N HIS A 109 -6.70 30.05 -2.98
CA HIS A 109 -6.59 31.48 -2.63
C HIS A 109 -7.85 32.09 -1.98
N ASN A 110 -9.04 31.49 -2.13
CA ASN A 110 -10.30 32.06 -1.64
C ASN A 110 -11.27 31.09 -0.95
N ALA A 111 -10.99 29.81 -0.95
CA ALA A 111 -11.82 28.82 -0.25
C ALA A 111 -10.95 27.62 0.11
N MET A 112 -11.16 27.06 1.30
CA MET A 112 -10.59 25.77 1.66
C MET A 112 -11.66 24.68 1.48
N PRO A 113 -11.85 24.14 0.28
CA PRO A 113 -12.78 23.04 0.11
C PRO A 113 -12.27 21.84 0.88
N VAL A 114 -13.08 21.38 1.82
CA VAL A 114 -12.80 20.23 2.66
C VAL A 114 -13.64 19.05 2.18
N TYR A 115 -12.99 17.95 1.93
CA TYR A 115 -13.63 16.67 1.60
C TYR A 115 -13.44 15.73 2.77
N ILE A 116 -14.53 15.21 3.32
CA ILE A 116 -14.51 14.34 4.49
C ILE A 116 -15.19 13.04 4.12
N THR A 117 -14.57 11.93 4.46
CA THR A 117 -15.21 10.61 4.47
C THR A 117 -15.26 10.11 5.91
N GLY A 118 -16.29 9.41 6.27
CA GLY A 118 -16.51 8.85 7.60
C GLY A 118 -17.99 8.73 7.92
N ARG A 119 -18.33 7.79 8.79
CA ARG A 119 -19.73 7.46 9.09
C ARG A 119 -20.52 8.56 9.80
N LYS A 120 -19.86 9.50 10.49
CA LYS A 120 -20.51 10.54 11.31
C LYS A 120 -19.88 11.94 11.18
N GLY A 121 -19.16 12.22 10.08
CA GLY A 121 -18.40 13.47 9.95
C GLY A 121 -17.07 13.43 10.70
N TRP A 122 -16.28 14.48 10.59
CA TRP A 122 -14.97 14.58 11.27
C TRP A 122 -15.18 14.65 12.78
N PRO A 123 -14.65 13.72 13.57
CA PRO A 123 -14.68 13.85 15.01
C PRO A 123 -13.79 15.05 15.37
N GLY A 124 -14.25 15.96 16.23
CA GLY A 124 -13.44 17.05 16.76
C GLY A 124 -12.07 16.57 17.25
N ASP A 125 -11.33 17.32 18.00
CA ASP A 125 -10.01 17.00 18.54
C ASP A 125 -9.82 15.51 18.89
N LEU A 126 -8.96 14.83 18.09
CA LEU A 126 -8.44 13.51 18.43
C LEU A 126 -6.91 13.55 18.33
N ASP A 127 -6.26 13.12 19.40
CA ASP A 127 -4.79 13.10 19.56
C ASP A 127 -4.04 12.19 18.57
N ALA A 128 -4.75 11.46 17.71
CA ALA A 128 -4.19 10.47 16.79
C ALA A 128 -4.44 10.79 15.31
N VAL A 129 -4.19 12.05 14.90
CA VAL A 129 -4.29 12.44 13.49
C VAL A 129 -2.95 12.24 12.79
N VAL A 130 -2.93 11.38 11.77
CA VAL A 130 -1.79 11.26 10.85
C VAL A 130 -2.03 12.18 9.67
N SER A 131 -1.09 13.09 9.39
CA SER A 131 -1.21 14.09 8.33
C SER A 131 -0.13 13.93 7.27
N PHE A 132 -0.54 14.03 6.00
CA PHE A 132 0.35 14.08 4.84
C PHE A 132 0.10 15.36 4.06
N TYR A 133 1.16 16.12 3.79
CA TYR A 133 1.07 17.30 2.94
C TYR A 133 1.09 16.89 1.47
N LEU A 134 0.23 17.55 0.70
CA LEU A 134 0.17 17.41 -0.76
C LEU A 134 1.08 18.47 -1.36
N GLN A 135 2.35 18.12 -1.52
CA GLN A 135 3.41 19.02 -1.93
C GLN A 135 4.01 18.57 -3.26
N MET A 136 4.32 19.52 -4.12
CA MET A 136 5.04 19.31 -5.37
C MET A 136 5.85 20.58 -5.70
N ASP A 137 7.12 20.45 -6.05
CA ASP A 137 8.02 21.55 -6.43
C ASP A 137 8.05 22.72 -5.42
N ASP A 138 8.16 22.41 -4.13
CA ASP A 138 8.14 23.34 -2.99
C ASP A 138 6.81 24.11 -2.77
N GLU A 139 5.76 23.80 -3.54
CA GLU A 139 4.42 24.33 -3.32
C GLU A 139 3.50 23.33 -2.62
N GLU A 140 2.72 23.83 -1.66
CA GLU A 140 1.73 23.04 -0.93
C GLU A 140 0.33 23.24 -1.53
N TYR A 141 -0.29 22.14 -1.98
CA TYR A 141 -1.62 22.12 -2.59
C TYR A 141 -2.74 21.75 -1.64
N GLY A 142 -2.36 21.18 -0.50
CA GLY A 142 -3.32 20.75 0.52
C GLY A 142 -2.72 19.84 1.59
N ARG A 143 -3.62 19.30 2.41
CA ARG A 143 -3.27 18.35 3.47
C ARG A 143 -4.30 17.24 3.55
N LEU A 144 -3.81 16.03 3.73
CA LEU A 144 -4.59 14.84 3.94
C LEU A 144 -4.45 14.42 5.41
N ASP A 145 -5.54 14.52 6.17
CA ASP A 145 -5.59 14.15 7.59
C ASP A 145 -6.37 12.84 7.73
N MET A 146 -5.86 11.91 8.54
CA MET A 146 -6.45 10.58 8.71
C MET A 146 -6.49 10.16 10.17
N ILE A 147 -7.54 9.42 10.52
CA ILE A 147 -7.72 8.78 11.82
C ILE A 147 -8.07 7.33 11.57
N SER A 148 -7.36 6.41 12.23
CA SER A 148 -7.59 4.98 12.11
C SER A 148 -7.29 4.28 13.43
N ALA A 149 -8.12 3.30 13.78
CA ALA A 149 -7.85 2.38 14.89
C ALA A 149 -6.77 1.34 14.53
N HIS A 150 -6.43 1.19 13.25
CA HIS A 150 -5.43 0.25 12.75
C HIS A 150 -4.19 0.99 12.25
N PRO A 151 -3.01 0.34 12.24
CA PRO A 151 -1.81 0.93 11.67
C PRO A 151 -2.01 1.25 10.19
N ILE A 152 -1.67 2.46 9.78
CA ILE A 152 -1.75 2.95 8.41
C ILE A 152 -0.44 2.63 7.70
N ASP A 153 -0.51 2.12 6.46
CA ASP A 153 0.68 2.00 5.61
C ASP A 153 1.10 3.40 5.14
N GLU A 154 2.06 3.99 5.87
CA GLU A 154 2.58 5.34 5.60
C GLU A 154 3.18 5.45 4.18
N ARG A 155 3.83 4.39 3.70
CA ARG A 155 4.45 4.39 2.36
C ARG A 155 3.39 4.46 1.26
N LEU A 156 2.33 3.69 1.39
CA LEU A 156 1.20 3.75 0.47
C LEU A 156 0.54 5.11 0.50
N MET A 157 0.27 5.65 1.70
CA MET A 157 -0.41 6.94 1.85
C MET A 157 0.46 8.10 1.39
N LYS A 158 1.77 8.03 1.56
CA LYS A 158 2.72 9.00 0.98
C LYS A 158 2.65 9.01 -0.56
N ASN A 159 2.65 7.83 -1.18
CA ASN A 159 2.52 7.71 -2.64
C ASN A 159 1.14 8.19 -3.13
N PHE A 160 0.08 7.88 -2.40
CA PHE A 160 -1.26 8.37 -2.69
C PHE A 160 -1.35 9.90 -2.59
N SER A 161 -0.75 10.49 -1.55
CA SER A 161 -0.66 11.95 -1.38
C SER A 161 0.10 12.62 -2.52
N MET A 162 1.21 12.01 -2.98
CA MET A 162 1.98 12.49 -4.12
C MET A 162 1.16 12.45 -5.42
N LEU A 163 0.41 11.39 -5.68
CA LEU A 163 -0.50 11.32 -6.83
C LEU A 163 -1.58 12.40 -6.77
N LEU A 164 -2.16 12.66 -5.60
CA LEU A 164 -3.12 13.74 -5.42
C LEU A 164 -2.48 15.11 -5.64
N ALA A 165 -1.28 15.35 -5.12
CA ALA A 165 -0.54 16.60 -5.33
C ALA A 165 -0.28 16.86 -6.81
N GLN A 166 0.17 15.87 -7.58
CA GLN A 166 0.38 15.99 -9.02
C GLN A 166 -0.87 16.42 -9.78
N VAL A 167 -2.01 15.85 -9.41
CA VAL A 167 -3.28 16.17 -10.09
C VAL A 167 -3.81 17.53 -9.67
N LEU A 168 -3.67 17.92 -8.41
CA LEU A 168 -4.03 19.25 -7.93
C LEU A 168 -3.17 20.33 -8.59
N HIS A 169 -1.87 20.10 -8.68
CA HIS A 169 -0.95 20.99 -9.42
C HIS A 169 -1.38 21.17 -10.88
N LYS A 170 -1.63 20.07 -11.59
CA LYS A 170 -2.07 20.11 -12.98
C LYS A 170 -3.39 20.87 -13.15
N ASP A 171 -4.37 20.62 -12.27
CA ASP A 171 -5.68 21.30 -12.28
C ASP A 171 -5.52 22.81 -12.07
N GLN A 172 -4.69 23.21 -11.12
CA GLN A 172 -4.41 24.62 -10.84
C GLN A 172 -3.68 25.31 -12.02
N THR A 173 -2.69 24.67 -12.59
CA THR A 173 -1.96 25.19 -13.76
C THR A 173 -2.89 25.38 -14.96
N LEU A 174 -3.77 24.43 -15.21
CA LEU A 174 -4.77 24.50 -16.28
C LEU A 174 -5.74 25.67 -16.08
N LEU A 175 -6.24 25.87 -14.87
CA LEU A 175 -7.11 26.99 -14.51
C LEU A 175 -6.42 28.33 -14.64
N GLN A 176 -5.15 28.44 -14.26
CA GLN A 176 -4.36 29.65 -14.42
C GLN A 176 -4.17 29.99 -15.92
N HIS A 177 -3.84 28.98 -16.71
CA HIS A 177 -3.67 29.18 -18.17
C HIS A 177 -4.98 29.65 -18.85
N GLN A 178 -6.10 29.04 -18.49
CA GLN A 178 -7.42 29.47 -18.99
C GLN A 178 -7.75 30.92 -18.61
N ARG A 179 -7.43 31.31 -17.36
CA ARG A 179 -7.64 32.71 -16.90
C ARG A 179 -6.80 33.69 -17.68
N LEU A 180 -5.54 33.37 -17.96
CA LEU A 180 -4.65 34.23 -18.76
C LEU A 180 -5.19 34.40 -20.21
N LEU A 181 -5.59 33.32 -20.86
CA LEU A 181 -6.19 33.39 -22.20
C LEU A 181 -7.44 34.25 -22.24
N LEU A 182 -8.33 34.14 -21.25
CA LEU A 182 -9.52 34.99 -21.15
C LEU A 182 -9.18 36.47 -20.91
N MET A 183 -8.12 36.76 -20.16
CA MET A 183 -7.66 38.14 -19.95
C MET A 183 -7.07 38.74 -21.24
N GLU A 184 -6.28 37.96 -21.96
CA GLU A 184 -5.74 38.37 -23.26
C GLU A 184 -6.85 38.64 -24.28
N GLU A 185 -7.83 37.77 -24.40
CA GLU A 185 -8.98 37.92 -25.28
C GLU A 185 -9.77 39.22 -24.94
N ARG A 186 -10.04 39.45 -23.66
CA ARG A 186 -10.70 40.70 -23.21
C ARG A 186 -9.87 41.94 -23.50
N ALA A 187 -8.55 41.89 -23.38
CA ALA A 187 -7.66 42.99 -23.70
C ALA A 187 -7.63 43.32 -25.19
N VAL A 188 -7.72 42.30 -26.07
CA VAL A 188 -7.83 42.48 -27.52
C VAL A 188 -9.16 43.13 -27.87
N ILE A 189 -10.28 42.62 -27.36
CA ILE A 189 -11.63 43.19 -27.61
C ILE A 189 -11.70 44.65 -27.14
N ALA A 190 -11.12 44.97 -25.98
CA ALA A 190 -11.10 46.34 -25.47
C ALA A 190 -10.30 47.30 -26.34
N ARG A 191 -9.25 46.83 -27.06
CA ARG A 191 -8.47 47.63 -28.02
C ARG A 191 -9.21 47.85 -29.35
N GLU A 192 -10.02 46.90 -29.78
CA GLU A 192 -10.78 46.99 -31.02
C GLU A 192 -12.03 47.87 -30.88
N LEU A 193 -12.51 48.10 -29.64
CA LEU A 193 -13.67 48.94 -29.35
C LEU A 193 -13.32 50.41 -29.07
N HIS A 194 -12.03 50.77 -29.07
CA HIS A 194 -11.52 52.16 -28.93
C HIS A 194 -10.90 52.64 -30.22
#